data_94c5a37579d4a8ebae6b44ae9ac86bdc
#
_entry.id   94c5a37579d4a8ebae6b44ae9ac86bdc
#
_cell.length_a   1.000
_cell.length_b   1.000
_cell.length_c   1.000
_cell.angle_alpha   90.00
_cell.angle_beta   90.00
_cell.angle_gamma   90.00
#
_symmetry.space_group_name_H-M   'P 1'
#
loop_
_entity.id
_entity.type
_entity.pdbx_description
1 polymer ?
#
loop_
_entity_poly.entity_id
_entity_poly.type
_entity_poly.pdbx_seq_one_letter_code
_entity_poly.pdbx_strand_id
1 'polypeptide(L)'
;RDRNNGWVWNVPLWNRTGTGYVWSDKFTDKESAEQEFRDHIEETHGITPGNYQLKHIKIKNGKHAKAWHKNVVAVGLSYGFVEPLESTGLLTVHEQIRRIIELLQTRDGVVGSIDKSLLNNVADREMDGFADFVSWHYAFSMRRDSEYWRYVTEEIDYYRDHRGMNHP
;
A
#
# COMPACT_ATOMS: atom_id res chain seq x y z
N ARG A 1 4.10 12.41 -8.33
CA ARG A 1 4.17 13.84 -7.94
C ARG A 1 3.33 14.07 -6.70
N ASP A 2 3.85 14.84 -5.78
CA ASP A 2 3.14 15.21 -4.56
C ASP A 2 2.05 16.24 -4.83
N ARG A 3 0.97 16.15 -4.09
CA ARG A 3 -0.16 17.07 -4.09
C ARG A 3 -0.44 17.57 -2.66
N ASN A 4 -1.40 18.48 -2.50
CA ASN A 4 -1.65 19.09 -1.20
C ASN A 4 -2.05 18.09 -0.12
N ASN A 5 -2.82 17.06 -0.49
CA ASN A 5 -3.38 16.09 0.45
C ASN A 5 -2.99 14.64 0.14
N GLY A 6 -1.89 14.43 -0.60
CA GLY A 6 -1.43 13.12 -1.01
C GLY A 6 -0.47 13.15 -2.18
N TRP A 7 -0.49 12.11 -3.01
CA TRP A 7 0.44 11.95 -4.13
C TRP A 7 -0.20 11.27 -5.33
N VAL A 8 0.30 11.61 -6.52
CA VAL A 8 -0.17 11.09 -7.80
C VAL A 8 0.87 10.14 -8.39
N TRP A 9 0.40 8.96 -8.77
CA TRP A 9 1.19 8.01 -9.56
C TRP A 9 0.84 8.12 -11.05
N ASN A 10 1.85 7.91 -11.90
CA ASN A 10 1.71 7.84 -13.34
C ASN A 10 2.47 6.63 -13.86
N VAL A 11 1.79 5.75 -14.57
CA VAL A 11 2.37 4.56 -15.18
C VAL A 11 2.08 4.60 -16.68
N PRO A 12 3.06 5.02 -17.50
CA PRO A 12 2.90 4.96 -18.94
C PRO A 12 2.94 3.50 -19.40
N LEU A 13 1.90 3.10 -20.08
CA LEU A 13 1.78 1.80 -20.73
C LEU A 13 1.81 1.99 -22.24
N TRP A 14 1.96 0.90 -22.98
CA TRP A 14 2.09 0.94 -24.42
C TRP A 14 0.92 1.67 -25.14
N ASN A 15 -0.28 1.49 -24.65
CA ASN A 15 -1.52 2.00 -25.30
C ASN A 15 -2.28 3.03 -24.46
N ARG A 16 -1.82 3.34 -23.25
CA ARG A 16 -2.45 4.31 -22.35
C ARG A 16 -1.50 4.74 -21.24
N THR A 17 -1.84 5.79 -20.55
CA THR A 17 -1.23 6.11 -19.24
C THR A 17 -2.23 5.78 -18.15
N GLY A 18 -1.85 4.91 -17.21
CA GLY A 18 -2.55 4.76 -15.95
C GLY A 18 -2.10 5.87 -15.00
N THR A 19 -3.04 6.53 -14.36
CA THR A 19 -2.73 7.52 -13.32
C THR A 19 -3.74 7.45 -12.19
N GLY A 20 -3.35 7.83 -11.00
CA GLY A 20 -4.25 7.88 -9.86
C GLY A 20 -3.72 8.76 -8.74
N TYR A 21 -4.64 9.28 -7.95
CA TYR A 21 -4.38 10.13 -6.81
C TYR A 21 -4.69 9.36 -5.52
N VAL A 22 -3.68 9.17 -4.69
CA VAL A 22 -3.83 8.66 -3.31
C VAL A 22 -3.90 9.86 -2.39
N TRP A 23 -5.00 10.00 -1.66
CA TRP A 23 -5.28 11.15 -0.83
C TRP A 23 -5.91 10.75 0.50
N SER A 24 -5.87 11.64 1.49
CA SER A 24 -6.38 11.40 2.84
C SER A 24 -7.71 12.10 3.08
N ASP A 25 -8.73 11.32 3.43
CA ASP A 25 -10.08 11.82 3.79
C ASP A 25 -10.11 12.56 5.14
N LYS A 26 -9.00 12.60 5.86
CA LYS A 26 -8.84 13.44 7.04
C LYS A 26 -8.65 14.94 6.69
N PHE A 27 -8.06 15.24 5.52
CA PHE A 27 -7.61 16.58 5.15
C PHE A 27 -8.36 17.18 3.97
N THR A 28 -9.10 16.38 3.22
CA THR A 28 -9.88 16.86 2.08
C THR A 28 -11.09 15.96 1.86
N ASP A 29 -12.12 16.49 1.27
CA ASP A 29 -13.27 15.70 0.83
C ASP A 29 -13.05 15.12 -0.57
N LYS A 30 -13.96 14.23 -0.95
CA LYS A 30 -13.89 13.52 -2.23
C LYS A 30 -13.97 14.47 -3.42
N GLU A 31 -14.84 15.44 -3.35
CA GLU A 31 -15.12 16.41 -4.42
C GLU A 31 -13.91 17.31 -4.66
N SER A 32 -13.30 17.81 -3.61
CA SER A 32 -12.07 18.61 -3.66
C SER A 32 -10.87 17.81 -4.17
N ALA A 33 -10.71 16.57 -3.69
CA ALA A 33 -9.66 15.67 -4.18
C ALA A 33 -9.83 15.30 -5.65
N GLU A 34 -11.08 15.09 -6.09
CA GLU A 34 -11.38 14.83 -7.49
C GLU A 34 -11.05 16.03 -8.37
N GLN A 35 -11.39 17.25 -7.92
CA GLN A 35 -11.07 18.47 -8.68
C GLN A 35 -9.55 18.67 -8.76
N GLU A 36 -8.83 18.55 -7.66
CA GLU A 36 -7.35 18.65 -7.64
C GLU A 36 -6.70 17.64 -8.60
N PHE A 37 -7.26 16.44 -8.70
CA PHE A 37 -6.76 15.43 -9.61
C PHE A 37 -7.10 15.73 -11.07
N ARG A 38 -8.28 16.28 -11.37
CA ARG A 38 -8.65 16.74 -12.71
C ARG A 38 -7.74 17.86 -13.21
N ASP A 39 -7.49 18.84 -12.36
CA ASP A 39 -6.57 19.94 -12.66
C ASP A 39 -5.17 19.41 -12.95
N HIS A 40 -4.72 18.41 -12.16
CA HIS A 40 -3.44 17.74 -12.42
C HIS A 40 -3.37 17.03 -13.78
N ILE A 41 -4.44 16.32 -14.17
CA ILE A 41 -4.49 15.63 -15.46
C ILE A 41 -4.43 16.65 -16.60
N GLU A 42 -5.18 17.73 -16.50
CA GLU A 42 -5.15 18.79 -17.49
C GLU A 42 -3.81 19.48 -17.60
N GLU A 43 -3.22 19.90 -16.48
CA GLU A 43 -1.88 20.53 -16.40
C GLU A 43 -0.77 19.64 -16.94
N THR A 44 -0.83 18.34 -16.63
CA THR A 44 0.30 17.41 -16.90
C THR A 44 0.18 16.77 -18.29
N HIS A 45 -1.04 16.46 -18.71
CA HIS A 45 -1.29 15.69 -19.92
C HIS A 45 -2.06 16.46 -21.00
N GLY A 46 -2.58 17.65 -20.70
CA GLY A 46 -3.41 18.44 -21.62
C GLY A 46 -4.74 17.76 -21.96
N ILE A 47 -5.23 16.87 -21.09
CA ILE A 47 -6.44 16.07 -21.32
C ILE A 47 -7.59 16.69 -20.53
N THR A 48 -8.61 17.14 -21.26
CA THR A 48 -9.81 17.74 -20.67
C THR A 48 -10.82 16.71 -20.16
N PRO A 49 -11.70 17.09 -19.21
CA PRO A 49 -12.81 16.25 -18.77
C PRO A 49 -13.67 15.75 -19.94
N GLY A 50 -14.06 14.48 -19.86
CA GLY A 50 -14.80 13.79 -20.94
C GLY A 50 -13.97 12.78 -21.73
N ASN A 51 -12.64 12.90 -21.71
CA ASN A 51 -11.72 11.99 -22.39
C ASN A 51 -11.15 10.91 -21.47
N TYR A 52 -11.57 10.89 -20.20
CA TYR A 52 -11.21 9.87 -19.22
C TYR A 52 -12.34 9.65 -18.22
N GLN A 53 -12.28 8.52 -17.52
CA GLN A 53 -13.19 8.19 -16.44
C GLN A 53 -12.41 8.06 -15.13
N LEU A 54 -12.91 8.67 -14.06
CA LEU A 54 -12.38 8.51 -12.71
C LEU A 54 -13.11 7.38 -11.98
N LYS A 55 -12.34 6.56 -11.29
CA LYS A 55 -12.87 5.50 -10.43
C LYS A 55 -12.37 5.74 -8.99
N HIS A 56 -13.29 5.89 -8.07
CA HIS A 56 -12.96 5.99 -6.66
C HIS A 56 -12.82 4.60 -6.04
N ILE A 57 -11.71 4.40 -5.34
CA ILE A 57 -11.43 3.15 -4.63
C ILE A 57 -11.10 3.52 -3.18
N LYS A 58 -11.93 3.06 -2.24
CA LYS A 58 -11.58 3.17 -0.82
C LYS A 58 -10.56 2.11 -0.49
N ILE A 59 -9.36 2.54 -0.11
CA ILE A 59 -8.30 1.66 0.34
C ILE A 59 -8.28 1.57 1.86
N LYS A 60 -7.90 0.39 2.36
CA LYS A 60 -7.65 0.14 3.77
C LYS A 60 -6.29 -0.53 3.88
N ASN A 61 -5.34 0.15 4.51
CA ASN A 61 -4.07 -0.45 4.87
C ASN A 61 -4.27 -1.42 6.04
N GLY A 62 -3.51 -2.50 6.04
CA GLY A 62 -3.53 -3.48 7.10
C GLY A 62 -3.38 -4.91 6.60
N LYS A 63 -3.32 -5.83 7.53
CA LYS A 63 -3.14 -7.26 7.26
C LYS A 63 -4.02 -8.11 8.20
N HIS A 64 -4.31 -9.33 7.78
CA HIS A 64 -4.93 -10.33 8.65
C HIS A 64 -3.90 -10.84 9.67
N ALA A 65 -4.38 -11.28 10.83
CA ALA A 65 -3.53 -11.82 11.88
C ALA A 65 -2.72 -13.06 11.47
N LYS A 66 -3.16 -13.77 10.43
CA LYS A 66 -2.49 -14.96 9.89
C LYS A 66 -2.66 -15.03 8.39
N ALA A 67 -1.57 -15.26 7.68
CA ALA A 67 -1.62 -15.58 6.25
C ALA A 67 -2.12 -17.03 6.03
N TRP A 68 -1.67 -17.98 6.87
CA TRP A 68 -2.10 -19.37 6.79
C TRP A 68 -2.96 -19.75 7.99
N HIS A 69 -4.21 -20.12 7.72
CA HIS A 69 -5.15 -20.60 8.73
C HIS A 69 -5.77 -21.93 8.27
N LYS A 70 -5.67 -22.98 9.10
CA LYS A 70 -6.14 -24.34 8.77
C LYS A 70 -5.54 -24.86 7.46
N ASN A 71 -6.35 -25.05 6.42
CA ASN A 71 -5.96 -25.52 5.09
C ASN A 71 -6.01 -24.39 4.02
N VAL A 72 -6.13 -23.13 4.45
CA VAL A 72 -6.19 -21.97 3.55
C VAL A 72 -5.00 -21.07 3.81
N VAL A 73 -4.34 -20.65 2.74
CA VAL A 73 -3.31 -19.62 2.77
C VAL A 73 -3.75 -18.42 1.92
N ALA A 74 -3.69 -17.24 2.50
CA ALA A 74 -3.98 -15.98 1.84
C ALA A 74 -2.69 -15.42 1.24
N VAL A 75 -2.75 -14.90 0.03
CA VAL A 75 -1.63 -14.35 -0.73
C VAL A 75 -1.98 -12.97 -1.27
N GLY A 76 -1.03 -12.04 -1.21
CA GLY A 76 -1.21 -10.67 -1.69
C GLY A 76 -2.36 -9.95 -0.99
N LEU A 77 -3.24 -9.32 -1.74
CA LEU A 77 -4.39 -8.56 -1.24
C LEU A 77 -5.34 -9.35 -0.33
N SER A 78 -5.38 -10.68 -0.45
CA SER A 78 -6.18 -11.52 0.43
C SER A 78 -5.56 -11.70 1.82
N TYR A 79 -4.27 -11.42 1.98
CA TYR A 79 -3.60 -11.38 3.27
C TYR A 79 -3.53 -9.96 3.84
N GLY A 80 -3.12 -9.00 3.05
CA GLY A 80 -2.97 -7.62 3.51
C GLY A 80 -2.70 -6.65 2.36
N PHE A 81 -2.74 -5.37 2.70
CA PHE A 81 -2.50 -4.29 1.76
C PHE A 81 -1.74 -3.16 2.45
N VAL A 82 -0.73 -2.67 1.78
CA VAL A 82 -0.07 -1.40 2.07
C VAL A 82 -0.23 -0.52 0.84
N GLU A 83 -0.41 0.77 1.04
CA GLU A 83 -0.60 1.70 -0.08
C GLU A 83 0.52 1.57 -1.13
N PRO A 84 0.19 1.80 -2.43
CA PRO A 84 1.08 1.42 -3.53
C PRO A 84 2.20 2.42 -3.84
N LEU A 85 2.69 3.19 -2.86
CA LEU A 85 3.71 4.22 -3.07
C LEU A 85 4.95 3.67 -3.80
N GLU A 86 5.40 2.47 -3.43
CA GLU A 86 6.56 1.80 -4.00
C GLU A 86 6.21 0.55 -4.81
N SER A 87 4.94 0.37 -5.17
CA SER A 87 4.46 -0.74 -6.02
C SER A 87 4.81 -2.15 -5.51
N THR A 88 4.93 -2.34 -4.20
CA THR A 88 5.36 -3.59 -3.55
C THR A 88 4.37 -4.75 -3.66
N GLY A 89 3.13 -4.48 -4.06
CA GLY A 89 2.06 -5.48 -4.06
C GLY A 89 2.36 -6.75 -4.88
N LEU A 90 2.94 -6.62 -6.08
CA LEU A 90 3.32 -7.77 -6.91
C LEU A 90 4.53 -8.52 -6.34
N LEU A 91 5.48 -7.82 -5.75
CA LEU A 91 6.62 -8.41 -5.08
C LEU A 91 6.15 -9.29 -3.91
N THR A 92 5.23 -8.77 -3.09
CA THR A 92 4.62 -9.51 -1.98
C THR A 92 3.98 -10.82 -2.45
N VAL A 93 3.19 -10.78 -3.52
CA VAL A 93 2.57 -11.99 -4.12
C VAL A 93 3.64 -13.00 -4.54
N HIS A 94 4.66 -12.54 -5.24
CA HIS A 94 5.74 -13.40 -5.75
C HIS A 94 6.50 -14.10 -4.63
N GLU A 95 6.91 -13.35 -3.62
CA GLU A 95 7.65 -13.91 -2.48
C GLU A 95 6.80 -14.89 -1.67
N GLN A 96 5.54 -14.58 -1.43
CA GLN A 96 4.63 -15.47 -0.71
C GLN A 96 4.42 -16.78 -1.48
N ILE A 97 4.15 -16.73 -2.79
CA ILE A 97 3.99 -17.93 -3.62
C ILE A 97 5.27 -18.77 -3.63
N ARG A 98 6.42 -18.14 -3.83
CA ARG A 98 7.72 -18.82 -3.83
C ARG A 98 7.95 -19.61 -2.54
N ARG A 99 7.72 -18.97 -1.38
CA ARG A 99 7.89 -19.59 -0.06
C ARG A 99 6.91 -20.75 0.17
N ILE A 100 5.66 -20.60 -0.28
CA ILE A 100 4.66 -21.66 -0.19
C ILE A 100 5.11 -22.87 -1.01
N ILE A 101 5.55 -22.66 -2.24
CA ILE A 101 6.03 -23.74 -3.12
C ILE A 101 7.25 -24.44 -2.51
N GLU A 102 8.24 -23.69 -2.06
CA GLU A 102 9.44 -24.24 -1.40
C GLU A 102 9.08 -25.07 -0.16
N LEU A 103 8.15 -24.58 0.65
CA LEU A 103 7.66 -25.31 1.82
C LEU A 103 6.98 -26.62 1.42
N LEU A 104 6.07 -26.58 0.46
CA LEU A 104 5.36 -27.78 0.00
C LEU A 104 6.33 -28.83 -0.60
N GLN A 105 7.31 -28.39 -1.38
CA GLN A 105 8.35 -29.27 -1.94
C GLN A 105 9.21 -29.90 -0.86
N THR A 106 9.67 -29.11 0.11
CA THR A 106 10.53 -29.58 1.20
C THR A 106 9.81 -30.55 2.14
N ARG A 107 8.51 -30.45 2.22
CA ARG A 107 7.65 -31.27 3.11
C ARG A 107 6.87 -32.35 2.40
N ASP A 108 7.15 -32.63 1.13
CA ASP A 108 6.38 -33.60 0.31
C ASP A 108 4.85 -33.36 0.38
N GLY A 109 4.44 -32.09 0.42
CA GLY A 109 3.05 -31.65 0.52
C GLY A 109 2.44 -31.73 1.94
N VAL A 110 3.15 -32.27 2.94
CA VAL A 110 2.63 -32.42 4.32
C VAL A 110 3.09 -31.25 5.19
N VAL A 111 2.20 -30.30 5.44
CA VAL A 111 2.47 -29.08 6.19
C VAL A 111 1.95 -29.15 7.62
N GLY A 112 2.84 -29.10 8.59
CA GLY A 112 2.53 -29.12 10.01
C GLY A 112 2.19 -27.74 10.60
N SER A 113 1.83 -27.72 11.87
CA SER A 113 1.52 -26.48 12.60
C SER A 113 2.73 -25.55 12.73
N ILE A 114 3.91 -26.12 12.92
CA ILE A 114 5.17 -25.36 13.02
C ILE A 114 5.46 -24.66 11.71
N ASP A 115 5.33 -25.35 10.58
CA ASP A 115 5.57 -24.79 9.25
C ASP A 115 4.63 -23.61 8.97
N LYS A 116 3.35 -23.76 9.32
CA LYS A 116 2.35 -22.68 9.20
C LYS A 116 2.68 -21.49 10.07
N SER A 117 3.15 -21.73 11.30
CA SER A 117 3.56 -20.66 12.21
C SER A 117 4.78 -19.90 11.69
N LEU A 118 5.77 -20.62 11.17
CA LEU A 118 6.95 -19.99 10.56
C LEU A 118 6.58 -19.13 9.36
N LEU A 119 5.73 -19.65 8.45
CA LEU A 119 5.28 -18.89 7.29
C LEU A 119 4.46 -17.66 7.70
N ASN A 120 3.58 -17.79 8.69
CA ASN A 120 2.84 -16.66 9.23
C ASN A 120 3.77 -15.57 9.78
N ASN A 121 4.79 -15.95 10.55
CA ASN A 121 5.78 -15.00 11.09
C ASN A 121 6.56 -14.29 10.00
N VAL A 122 6.91 -15.00 8.92
CA VAL A 122 7.61 -14.41 7.78
C VAL A 122 6.71 -13.43 7.04
N ALA A 123 5.48 -13.83 6.71
CA ALA A 123 4.52 -12.97 6.03
C ALA A 123 4.19 -11.71 6.85
N ASP A 124 4.09 -11.87 8.17
CA ASP A 124 3.85 -10.78 9.12
C ASP A 124 4.97 -9.73 9.07
N ARG A 125 6.22 -10.18 9.19
CA ARG A 125 7.40 -9.30 9.14
C ARG A 125 7.59 -8.63 7.78
N GLU A 126 7.30 -9.33 6.69
CA GLU A 126 7.37 -8.73 5.35
C GLU A 126 6.39 -7.57 5.19
N MET A 127 5.14 -7.76 5.62
CA MET A 127 4.14 -6.70 5.55
C MET A 127 4.48 -5.52 6.44
N ASP A 128 5.01 -5.76 7.65
CA ASP A 128 5.50 -4.68 8.52
C ASP A 128 6.67 -3.95 7.88
N GLY A 129 7.63 -4.68 7.30
CA GLY A 129 8.75 -4.07 6.59
C GLY A 129 8.32 -3.20 5.41
N PHE A 130 7.29 -3.58 4.66
CA PHE A 130 6.74 -2.73 3.61
C PHE A 130 6.01 -1.51 4.17
N ALA A 131 5.27 -1.66 5.27
CA ALA A 131 4.63 -0.54 5.94
C ALA A 131 5.66 0.46 6.47
N ASP A 132 6.73 -0.02 7.09
CA ASP A 132 7.86 0.79 7.56
C ASP A 132 8.50 1.55 6.39
N PHE A 133 8.77 0.85 5.30
CA PHE A 133 9.40 1.44 4.13
C PHE A 133 8.55 2.55 3.51
N VAL A 134 7.25 2.35 3.36
CA VAL A 134 6.32 3.39 2.91
C VAL A 134 6.29 4.56 3.89
N SER A 135 6.23 4.28 5.18
CA SER A 135 6.20 5.30 6.24
C SER A 135 7.43 6.20 6.23
N TRP A 136 8.60 5.65 5.92
CA TRP A 136 9.82 6.46 5.81
C TRP A 136 9.74 7.52 4.70
N HIS A 137 9.07 7.23 3.60
CA HIS A 137 8.86 8.23 2.55
C HIS A 137 8.09 9.45 3.05
N TYR A 138 7.12 9.24 3.93
CA TYR A 138 6.39 10.33 4.58
C TYR A 138 7.24 11.02 5.65
N ALA A 139 7.84 10.25 6.54
CA ALA A 139 8.64 10.78 7.65
C ALA A 139 9.82 11.66 7.17
N PHE A 140 10.47 11.27 6.08
CA PHE A 140 11.61 12.00 5.52
C PHE A 140 11.25 12.98 4.41
N SER A 141 9.96 13.17 4.13
CA SER A 141 9.53 14.19 3.18
C SER A 141 9.98 15.59 3.65
N MET A 142 10.43 16.40 2.70
CA MET A 142 10.81 17.79 2.97
C MET A 142 9.63 18.76 2.88
N ARG A 143 8.45 18.27 2.54
CA ARG A 143 7.26 19.12 2.37
C ARG A 143 6.62 19.49 3.71
N ARG A 144 6.23 20.76 3.80
CA ARG A 144 5.54 21.37 4.95
C ARG A 144 4.47 22.38 4.50
N ASP A 145 4.19 22.42 3.22
CA ASP A 145 3.39 23.45 2.57
C ASP A 145 1.86 23.21 2.68
N SER A 146 1.44 22.06 3.16
CA SER A 146 0.03 21.79 3.48
C SER A 146 -0.14 21.20 4.88
N GLU A 147 -1.37 21.18 5.38
CA GLU A 147 -1.72 20.57 6.66
C GLU A 147 -1.44 19.06 6.64
N TYR A 148 -1.78 18.37 5.55
CA TYR A 148 -1.47 16.96 5.35
C TYR A 148 0.03 16.68 5.46
N TRP A 149 0.88 17.45 4.74
CA TRP A 149 2.33 17.22 4.76
C TRP A 149 2.96 17.54 6.11
N ARG A 150 2.48 18.57 6.83
CA ARG A 150 2.91 18.82 8.22
C ARG A 150 2.53 17.65 9.13
N TYR A 151 1.28 17.20 9.05
CA TYR A 151 0.81 16.08 9.85
C TYR A 151 1.65 14.81 9.64
N VAL A 152 1.83 14.37 8.40
CA VAL A 152 2.56 13.12 8.11
C VAL A 152 4.06 13.21 8.40
N THR A 153 4.63 14.40 8.47
CA THR A 153 6.07 14.56 8.71
C THR A 153 6.42 14.91 10.15
N GLU A 154 5.51 15.53 10.90
CA GLU A 154 5.81 16.10 12.22
C GLU A 154 4.95 15.51 13.34
N GLU A 155 3.75 15.04 13.03
CA GLU A 155 2.79 14.62 14.06
C GLU A 155 2.67 13.09 14.18
N ILE A 156 2.91 12.34 13.09
CA ILE A 156 2.84 10.88 13.15
C ILE A 156 4.10 10.32 13.82
N ASP A 157 3.90 9.58 14.89
CA ASP A 157 4.98 8.84 15.55
C ASP A 157 5.20 7.48 14.87
N TYR A 158 5.96 7.49 13.79
CA TYR A 158 6.28 6.28 13.03
C TYR A 158 7.06 5.23 13.82
N TYR A 159 7.75 5.60 14.88
CA TYR A 159 8.50 4.66 15.71
C TYR A 159 7.63 3.90 16.70
N ARG A 160 6.48 4.46 17.05
CA ARG A 160 5.56 3.84 18.01
C ARG A 160 4.66 2.80 17.38
N ASP A 161 4.19 3.06 16.17
CA ASP A 161 3.11 2.29 15.58
C ASP A 161 3.58 1.08 14.78
N HIS A 162 4.86 1.08 14.37
CA HIS A 162 5.36 0.06 13.47
C HIS A 162 5.50 -1.32 14.04
N ARG A 163 5.56 -1.45 15.32
CA ARG A 163 5.80 -2.80 15.84
C ARG A 163 4.55 -3.47 16.35
N GLY A 164 3.37 -2.95 16.06
CA GLY A 164 2.13 -3.55 16.53
C GLY A 164 2.15 -3.88 18.02
N MET A 165 3.22 -3.44 18.67
CA MET A 165 3.63 -3.92 19.97
C MET A 165 2.86 -3.32 21.10
N ASN A 166 2.11 -2.30 20.80
CA ASN A 166 1.38 -1.54 21.79
C ASN A 166 -0.06 -1.34 21.43
N HIS A 167 -0.58 -2.17 20.61
CA HIS A 167 -2.01 -2.22 20.49
C HIS A 167 -2.54 -3.05 21.66
N PRO A 168 -3.22 -2.39 22.60
CA PRO A 168 -3.91 -3.09 23.68
C PRO A 168 -4.97 -4.01 23.13
#